data_ca2783234de9abc6a23cd2f625890d8a
#
_entry.id   ca2783234de9abc6a23cd2f625890d8a
#
_cell.length_a   1.000
_cell.length_b   1.000
_cell.length_c   1.000
_cell.angle_alpha   90.00
_cell.angle_beta   90.00
_cell.angle_gamma   90.00
#
_symmetry.space_group_name_H-M   'P 1'
#
loop_
_entity.id
_entity.type
_entity.pdbx_description
1 polymer ?
#
loop_
_entity_poly.entity_id
_entity_poly.type
_entity_poly.pdbx_seq_one_letter_code
_entity_poly.pdbx_strand_id
1 'polypeptide(L)'
;QIGLYNLDEVPRGVYDFIIIGTPPDSHMELARSAVKEGAKVVLVEKPLCSPDLQGAQELFDEAKAANCSVFVGYDHAISKSAIKMSSLLENKEVGNVQTLDVEFREYWGGIFAAHPWLDGPADTYLGYWEKGGGACGEHSHAINLWQSFAQQSDIGRIVEVSANMEYVKDGVVNYDSICLLQFRTEKGVIGRVVQDVVTQPTRKWARAQCSDGYVEWYCGNKPGTDTVIVCSNDGEKSTTEITKTRPDDFFQEMQHIDVALKKGTSEDSPISLERGLDTMLVISAAHMSEQNNCPVTIDYSKGYKMEALTLLK
;
A
#
# COMPACT_ATOMS: atom_id res chain seq x y z
N GLN A 1 -8.36 -28.38 12.55
CA GLN A 1 -8.40 -29.21 11.34
C GLN A 1 -8.37 -28.27 10.14
N ILE A 2 -7.44 -28.46 9.21
CA ILE A 2 -7.37 -27.70 7.96
C ILE A 2 -8.24 -28.45 6.94
N GLY A 3 -9.30 -27.80 6.45
CA GLY A 3 -10.11 -28.29 5.34
C GLY A 3 -9.68 -27.60 4.04
N LEU A 4 -9.72 -28.32 2.94
CA LEU A 4 -9.58 -27.76 1.59
C LEU A 4 -10.94 -27.91 0.90
N TYR A 5 -11.47 -26.80 0.38
CA TYR A 5 -12.79 -26.72 -0.22
C TYR A 5 -12.72 -25.97 -1.55
N ASN A 6 -13.62 -26.30 -2.46
CA ASN A 6 -13.95 -25.36 -3.53
C ASN A 6 -14.79 -24.21 -2.93
N LEU A 7 -14.82 -23.07 -3.57
CA LEU A 7 -15.46 -21.86 -3.03
C LEU A 7 -16.96 -22.06 -2.73
N ASP A 8 -17.65 -22.87 -3.52
CA ASP A 8 -19.06 -23.25 -3.34
C ASP A 8 -19.31 -24.26 -2.20
N GLU A 9 -18.25 -24.94 -1.74
CA GLU A 9 -18.30 -25.90 -0.61
C GLU A 9 -17.95 -25.24 0.73
N VAL A 10 -17.43 -24.00 0.72
CA VAL A 10 -17.04 -23.29 1.95
C VAL A 10 -18.28 -23.01 2.79
N PRO A 11 -18.31 -23.43 4.08
CA PRO A 11 -19.42 -23.09 4.98
C PRO A 11 -19.62 -21.58 5.08
N ARG A 12 -20.83 -21.10 4.84
CA ARG A 12 -21.16 -19.68 4.84
C ARG A 12 -21.64 -19.21 6.21
N GLY A 13 -21.32 -17.95 6.56
CA GLY A 13 -21.81 -17.31 7.78
C GLY A 13 -21.28 -17.90 9.08
N VAL A 14 -20.17 -18.65 9.04
CA VAL A 14 -19.59 -19.32 10.22
C VAL A 14 -18.21 -18.78 10.62
N TYR A 15 -17.64 -17.87 9.83
CA TYR A 15 -16.28 -17.34 10.05
C TYR A 15 -16.35 -15.89 10.53
N ASP A 16 -15.75 -15.61 11.68
CA ASP A 16 -15.57 -14.24 12.19
C ASP A 16 -14.48 -13.48 11.46
N PHE A 17 -13.45 -14.19 10.97
CA PHE A 17 -12.30 -13.64 10.26
C PHE A 17 -12.05 -14.38 8.96
N ILE A 18 -11.96 -13.63 7.85
CA ILE A 18 -11.73 -14.16 6.50
C ILE A 18 -10.51 -13.46 5.91
N ILE A 19 -9.58 -14.24 5.35
CA ILE A 19 -8.42 -13.74 4.62
C ILE A 19 -8.61 -14.04 3.13
N ILE A 20 -8.43 -13.03 2.27
CA ILE A 20 -8.52 -13.13 0.82
C ILE A 20 -7.13 -12.90 0.24
N GLY A 21 -6.51 -13.97 -0.27
CA GLY A 21 -5.17 -13.99 -0.86
C GLY A 21 -5.16 -14.48 -2.30
N THR A 22 -6.22 -14.20 -3.04
CA THR A 22 -6.39 -14.53 -4.46
C THR A 22 -5.79 -13.42 -5.36
N PRO A 23 -5.80 -13.52 -6.70
CA PRO A 23 -5.45 -12.39 -7.55
C PRO A 23 -6.39 -11.19 -7.38
N PRO A 24 -5.89 -9.94 -7.59
CA PRO A 24 -6.62 -8.69 -7.25
C PRO A 24 -7.96 -8.51 -7.96
N ASP A 25 -8.12 -9.07 -9.16
CA ASP A 25 -9.37 -9.00 -9.94
C ASP A 25 -10.54 -9.74 -9.28
N SER A 26 -10.28 -10.63 -8.30
CA SER A 26 -11.31 -11.32 -7.52
C SER A 26 -11.56 -10.72 -6.13
N HIS A 27 -10.70 -9.82 -5.66
CA HIS A 27 -10.72 -9.32 -4.28
C HIS A 27 -12.05 -8.65 -3.90
N MET A 28 -12.57 -7.79 -4.77
CA MET A 28 -13.79 -7.03 -4.47
C MET A 28 -15.01 -7.93 -4.32
N GLU A 29 -15.18 -8.90 -5.21
CA GLU A 29 -16.30 -9.86 -5.15
C GLU A 29 -16.24 -10.68 -3.87
N LEU A 30 -15.05 -11.25 -3.57
CA LEU A 30 -14.85 -12.10 -2.39
C LEU A 30 -14.97 -11.32 -1.09
N ALA A 31 -14.42 -10.09 -1.02
CA ALA A 31 -14.53 -9.25 0.18
C ALA A 31 -15.99 -8.85 0.47
N ARG A 32 -16.73 -8.45 -0.56
CA ARG A 32 -18.15 -8.14 -0.43
C ARG A 32 -18.98 -9.37 -0.04
N SER A 33 -18.64 -10.55 -0.56
CA SER A 33 -19.27 -11.80 -0.12
C SER A 33 -18.99 -12.08 1.36
N ALA A 34 -17.73 -11.93 1.79
CA ALA A 34 -17.35 -12.12 3.19
C ALA A 34 -18.09 -11.17 4.15
N VAL A 35 -18.24 -9.89 3.78
CA VAL A 35 -19.02 -8.90 4.54
C VAL A 35 -20.49 -9.31 4.63
N LYS A 36 -21.10 -9.71 3.50
CA LYS A 36 -22.50 -10.16 3.46
C LYS A 36 -22.75 -11.44 4.25
N GLU A 37 -21.75 -12.29 4.38
CA GLU A 37 -21.81 -13.52 5.20
C GLU A 37 -21.68 -13.25 6.70
N GLY A 38 -21.43 -12.00 7.11
CA GLY A 38 -21.37 -11.60 8.50
C GLY A 38 -20.00 -11.73 9.15
N ALA A 39 -18.92 -11.77 8.36
CA ALA A 39 -17.57 -11.68 8.90
C ALA A 39 -17.40 -10.38 9.70
N LYS A 40 -16.76 -10.47 10.86
CA LYS A 40 -16.43 -9.30 11.69
C LYS A 40 -15.20 -8.56 11.17
N VAL A 41 -14.25 -9.35 10.62
CA VAL A 41 -13.03 -8.85 10.05
C VAL A 41 -12.72 -9.55 8.73
N VAL A 42 -12.27 -8.77 7.75
CA VAL A 42 -11.76 -9.27 6.48
C VAL A 42 -10.36 -8.69 6.26
N LEU A 43 -9.38 -9.54 5.95
CA LEU A 43 -8.08 -9.11 5.44
C LEU A 43 -8.04 -9.42 3.96
N VAL A 44 -7.78 -8.40 3.14
CA VAL A 44 -7.61 -8.54 1.69
C VAL A 44 -6.15 -8.27 1.34
N GLU A 45 -5.52 -9.18 0.61
CA GLU A 45 -4.16 -8.96 0.13
C GLU A 45 -4.05 -7.77 -0.83
N LYS A 46 -2.83 -7.23 -0.92
CA LYS A 46 -2.50 -6.11 -1.82
C LYS A 46 -2.22 -6.61 -3.26
N PRO A 47 -2.44 -5.74 -4.27
CA PRO A 47 -3.24 -4.53 -4.21
C PRO A 47 -4.72 -4.85 -3.98
N LEU A 48 -5.43 -3.94 -3.34
CA LEU A 48 -6.80 -4.18 -2.88
C LEU A 48 -7.77 -4.55 -4.02
N CYS A 49 -7.57 -3.99 -5.21
CA CYS A 49 -8.37 -4.26 -6.40
C CYS A 49 -7.60 -3.91 -7.69
N SER A 50 -8.24 -4.08 -8.84
CA SER A 50 -7.75 -3.56 -10.12
C SER A 50 -7.85 -2.03 -10.17
N PRO A 51 -7.02 -1.35 -11.01
CA PRO A 51 -7.01 0.12 -11.11
C PRO A 51 -8.29 0.75 -11.66
N ASP A 52 -9.24 -0.03 -12.15
CA ASP A 52 -10.57 0.43 -12.59
C ASP A 52 -11.53 0.74 -11.43
N LEU A 53 -11.14 0.39 -10.19
CA LEU A 53 -11.88 0.60 -8.93
C LEU A 53 -13.26 -0.06 -8.91
N GLN A 54 -13.51 -1.05 -9.75
CA GLN A 54 -14.81 -1.72 -9.80
C GLN A 54 -15.14 -2.40 -8.47
N GLY A 55 -16.28 -2.05 -7.86
CA GLY A 55 -16.75 -2.60 -6.59
C GLY A 55 -16.12 -1.96 -5.35
N ALA A 56 -15.19 -1.00 -5.49
CA ALA A 56 -14.47 -0.40 -4.37
C ALA A 56 -15.39 0.44 -3.47
N GLN A 57 -16.24 1.28 -4.05
CA GLN A 57 -17.21 2.08 -3.29
C GLN A 57 -18.27 1.19 -2.61
N GLU A 58 -18.73 0.17 -3.32
CA GLU A 58 -19.72 -0.77 -2.77
C GLU A 58 -19.16 -1.54 -1.57
N LEU A 59 -17.90 -2.00 -1.64
CA LEU A 59 -17.26 -2.66 -0.50
C LEU A 59 -17.16 -1.69 0.70
N PHE A 60 -16.78 -0.44 0.47
CA PHE A 60 -16.69 0.57 1.53
C PHE A 60 -18.04 0.78 2.22
N ASP A 61 -19.11 0.95 1.45
CA ASP A 61 -20.45 1.18 1.97
C ASP A 61 -21.02 -0.06 2.68
N GLU A 62 -20.83 -1.25 2.10
CA GLU A 62 -21.28 -2.51 2.67
C GLU A 62 -20.55 -2.86 3.98
N ALA A 63 -19.21 -2.67 4.02
CA ALA A 63 -18.42 -2.89 5.22
C ALA A 63 -18.83 -1.96 6.37
N LYS A 64 -19.04 -0.68 6.06
CA LYS A 64 -19.52 0.31 7.03
C LYS A 64 -20.92 -0.01 7.54
N ALA A 65 -21.84 -0.36 6.66
CA ALA A 65 -23.20 -0.72 7.02
C ALA A 65 -23.28 -2.01 7.89
N ALA A 66 -22.40 -2.97 7.62
CA ALA A 66 -22.29 -4.21 8.38
C ALA A 66 -21.45 -4.09 9.67
N ASN A 67 -20.81 -2.95 9.93
CA ASN A 67 -19.81 -2.76 10.99
C ASN A 67 -18.70 -3.84 10.91
N CYS A 68 -18.27 -4.17 9.68
CA CYS A 68 -17.20 -5.12 9.42
C CYS A 68 -15.87 -4.36 9.25
N SER A 69 -14.87 -4.73 10.02
CA SER A 69 -13.51 -4.16 9.87
C SER A 69 -12.80 -4.83 8.71
N VAL A 70 -12.52 -4.09 7.65
CA VAL A 70 -11.74 -4.58 6.51
C VAL A 70 -10.34 -3.99 6.56
N PHE A 71 -9.33 -4.85 6.41
CA PHE A 71 -7.91 -4.50 6.34
C PHE A 71 -7.33 -4.88 5.00
N VAL A 72 -6.25 -4.20 4.60
CA VAL A 72 -5.50 -4.50 3.38
C VAL A 72 -4.07 -4.90 3.75
N GLY A 73 -3.52 -5.93 3.13
CA GLY A 73 -2.24 -6.55 3.42
C GLY A 73 -1.01 -5.65 3.18
N TYR A 74 -0.99 -4.47 3.79
CA TYR A 74 0.14 -3.54 3.76
C TYR A 74 1.00 -3.67 5.02
N ASP A 75 1.53 -4.86 5.28
CA ASP A 75 2.32 -5.24 6.45
C ASP A 75 3.49 -4.28 6.76
N HIS A 76 4.11 -3.70 5.73
CA HIS A 76 5.20 -2.72 5.93
C HIS A 76 4.77 -1.50 6.75
N ALA A 77 3.53 -1.02 6.62
CA ALA A 77 3.05 0.17 7.34
C ALA A 77 2.89 -0.06 8.85
N ILE A 78 2.77 -1.32 9.26
CA ILE A 78 2.64 -1.72 10.67
C ILE A 78 3.88 -2.42 11.22
N SER A 79 4.97 -2.48 10.43
CA SER A 79 6.26 -2.97 10.92
C SER A 79 6.79 -2.09 12.06
N LYS A 80 7.55 -2.70 13.00
CA LYS A 80 8.13 -1.95 14.14
C LYS A 80 8.95 -0.74 13.69
N SER A 81 9.64 -0.85 12.56
CA SER A 81 10.47 0.23 12.03
C SER A 81 9.62 1.37 11.44
N ALA A 82 8.53 1.06 10.73
CA ALA A 82 7.60 2.06 10.23
C ALA A 82 6.84 2.75 11.37
N ILE A 83 6.37 1.99 12.37
CA ILE A 83 5.76 2.55 13.59
C ILE A 83 6.73 3.49 14.30
N LYS A 84 8.03 3.13 14.39
CA LYS A 84 9.05 4.01 14.99
C LYS A 84 9.19 5.32 14.20
N MET A 85 9.28 5.27 12.86
CA MET A 85 9.32 6.48 12.03
C MET A 85 8.03 7.30 12.19
N SER A 86 6.86 6.67 12.14
CA SER A 86 5.57 7.33 12.36
C SER A 86 5.52 8.10 13.68
N SER A 87 5.95 7.47 14.77
CA SER A 87 6.00 8.13 16.10
C SER A 87 6.94 9.34 16.14
N LEU A 88 8.07 9.28 15.43
CA LEU A 88 9.00 10.42 15.35
C LEU A 88 8.40 11.60 14.57
N LEU A 89 7.65 11.31 13.51
CA LEU A 89 6.96 12.32 12.70
C LEU A 89 5.77 12.93 13.44
N GLU A 90 4.97 12.12 14.12
CA GLU A 90 3.84 12.56 14.95
C GLU A 90 4.30 13.49 16.06
N ASN A 91 5.40 13.13 16.76
CA ASN A 91 5.99 13.93 17.83
C ASN A 91 6.81 15.14 17.34
N LYS A 92 6.96 15.29 16.01
CA LYS A 92 7.75 16.37 15.37
C LYS A 92 9.18 16.46 15.92
N GLU A 93 9.81 15.30 16.11
CA GLU A 93 11.15 15.18 16.74
C GLU A 93 12.20 16.09 16.09
N VAL A 94 12.09 16.33 14.79
CA VAL A 94 12.94 17.23 14.01
C VAL A 94 12.10 18.27 13.22
N GLY A 95 11.01 18.73 13.82
CA GLY A 95 10.12 19.76 13.26
C GLY A 95 9.05 19.24 12.30
N ASN A 96 8.47 20.17 11.54
CA ASN A 96 7.38 19.86 10.62
C ASN A 96 7.92 19.31 9.29
N VAL A 97 7.23 18.31 8.73
CA VAL A 97 7.58 17.73 7.43
C VAL A 97 7.41 18.77 6.32
N GLN A 98 8.45 18.94 5.50
CA GLN A 98 8.50 19.82 4.34
C GLN A 98 8.38 19.06 3.02
N THR A 99 8.95 17.85 2.95
CA THR A 99 8.80 16.91 1.83
C THR A 99 9.00 15.49 2.30
N LEU A 100 8.39 14.52 1.59
CA LEU A 100 8.44 13.10 1.91
C LEU A 100 8.70 12.27 0.66
N ASP A 101 9.71 11.43 0.74
CA ASP A 101 10.12 10.50 -0.31
C ASP A 101 10.01 9.06 0.18
N VAL A 102 9.48 8.16 -0.68
CA VAL A 102 9.46 6.71 -0.42
C VAL A 102 9.92 5.97 -1.68
N GLU A 103 10.76 4.96 -1.52
CA GLU A 103 11.24 4.11 -2.59
C GLU A 103 11.04 2.63 -2.25
N PHE A 104 10.39 1.88 -3.15
CA PHE A 104 10.35 0.42 -3.16
C PHE A 104 10.82 -0.06 -4.52
N ARG A 105 12.09 -0.44 -4.59
CA ARG A 105 12.79 -0.79 -5.82
C ARG A 105 13.38 -2.19 -5.65
N GLU A 106 12.78 -3.17 -6.33
CA GLU A 106 13.14 -4.56 -6.14
C GLU A 106 12.95 -5.35 -7.42
N TYR A 107 14.03 -5.95 -7.92
CA TYR A 107 13.96 -6.85 -9.04
C TYR A 107 13.08 -8.06 -8.73
N TRP A 108 12.01 -8.22 -9.47
CA TRP A 108 11.03 -9.26 -9.20
C TRP A 108 11.43 -10.68 -9.62
N GLY A 109 12.63 -10.87 -10.21
CA GLY A 109 13.20 -12.20 -10.38
C GLY A 109 13.29 -13.00 -9.09
N GLY A 110 13.37 -12.34 -7.93
CA GLY A 110 13.25 -12.99 -6.63
C GLY A 110 11.86 -13.56 -6.36
N ILE A 111 10.80 -12.91 -6.83
CA ILE A 111 9.41 -13.39 -6.74
C ILE A 111 9.29 -14.69 -7.55
N PHE A 112 9.72 -14.66 -8.82
CA PHE A 112 9.65 -15.84 -9.68
C PHE A 112 10.55 -16.99 -9.20
N ALA A 113 11.74 -16.69 -8.65
CA ALA A 113 12.59 -17.70 -8.04
C ALA A 113 11.93 -18.38 -6.82
N ALA A 114 11.12 -17.64 -6.05
CA ALA A 114 10.36 -18.19 -4.92
C ALA A 114 9.09 -18.97 -5.36
N HIS A 115 8.66 -18.83 -6.62
CA HIS A 115 7.48 -19.47 -7.20
C HIS A 115 7.85 -20.26 -8.47
N PRO A 116 8.59 -21.37 -8.35
CA PRO A 116 9.19 -22.09 -9.48
C PRO A 116 8.19 -22.74 -10.43
N TRP A 117 6.90 -22.63 -10.16
CA TRP A 117 5.79 -23.00 -11.05
C TRP A 117 5.37 -21.88 -12.02
N LEU A 118 5.95 -20.68 -11.89
CA LEU A 118 5.75 -19.56 -12.78
C LEU A 118 6.99 -19.39 -13.67
N ASP A 119 6.81 -19.34 -14.99
CA ASP A 119 7.90 -19.08 -15.93
C ASP A 119 8.21 -17.58 -16.06
N GLY A 120 7.26 -16.72 -15.70
CA GLY A 120 7.43 -15.28 -15.72
C GLY A 120 6.17 -14.47 -15.48
N PRO A 121 6.20 -13.15 -15.75
CA PRO A 121 5.07 -12.26 -15.48
C PRO A 121 3.80 -12.62 -16.27
N ALA A 122 3.91 -13.30 -17.41
CA ALA A 122 2.74 -13.72 -18.21
C ALA A 122 1.83 -14.72 -17.49
N ASP A 123 2.38 -15.50 -16.55
CA ASP A 123 1.66 -16.58 -15.85
C ASP A 123 0.87 -16.10 -14.63
N THR A 124 0.93 -14.81 -14.33
CA THR A 124 0.32 -14.22 -13.14
C THR A 124 -0.21 -12.82 -13.44
N TYR A 125 -1.06 -12.28 -12.53
CA TYR A 125 -1.55 -10.91 -12.64
C TYR A 125 -0.42 -9.86 -12.73
N LEU A 126 0.77 -10.16 -12.24
CA LEU A 126 1.93 -9.26 -12.24
C LEU A 126 2.27 -8.72 -13.64
N GLY A 127 2.05 -9.51 -14.69
CA GLY A 127 2.28 -9.11 -16.08
C GLY A 127 1.21 -8.21 -16.69
N TYR A 128 0.21 -7.76 -15.91
CA TYR A 128 -0.95 -7.04 -16.42
C TYR A 128 -1.33 -5.90 -15.48
N TRP A 129 -0.98 -4.66 -15.85
CA TRP A 129 -1.28 -3.50 -15.00
C TRP A 129 -2.78 -3.33 -14.76
N GLU A 130 -3.63 -3.61 -15.76
CA GLU A 130 -5.09 -3.55 -15.64
C GLU A 130 -5.65 -4.51 -14.59
N LYS A 131 -4.88 -5.55 -14.22
CA LYS A 131 -5.22 -6.50 -13.15
C LYS A 131 -4.57 -6.18 -11.81
N GLY A 132 -3.94 -5.02 -11.69
CA GLY A 132 -3.20 -4.64 -10.49
C GLY A 132 -1.74 -5.11 -10.46
N GLY A 133 -1.18 -5.55 -11.60
CA GLY A 133 0.23 -5.91 -11.74
C GLY A 133 1.14 -4.71 -12.01
N GLY A 134 2.37 -5.00 -12.43
CA GLY A 134 3.42 -4.01 -12.66
C GLY A 134 4.06 -3.49 -11.36
N ALA A 135 5.00 -2.56 -11.51
CA ALA A 135 5.71 -1.97 -10.37
C ALA A 135 4.77 -1.18 -9.47
N CYS A 136 3.81 -0.44 -10.05
CA CYS A 136 2.86 0.38 -9.33
C CYS A 136 1.95 -0.47 -8.42
N GLY A 137 1.41 -1.57 -8.93
CA GLY A 137 0.55 -2.48 -8.18
C GLY A 137 1.33 -3.35 -7.20
N GLU A 138 2.40 -4.02 -7.66
CA GLU A 138 3.18 -4.93 -6.81
C GLU A 138 3.84 -4.22 -5.64
N HIS A 139 4.44 -3.05 -5.88
CA HIS A 139 5.08 -2.25 -4.84
C HIS A 139 4.18 -1.17 -4.24
N SER A 140 2.86 -1.30 -4.35
CA SER A 140 1.88 -0.38 -3.75
C SER A 140 2.04 -0.14 -2.24
N HIS A 141 2.81 -1.00 -1.56
CA HIS A 141 3.31 -0.74 -0.21
C HIS A 141 3.98 0.64 -0.07
N ALA A 142 4.69 1.11 -1.11
CA ALA A 142 5.36 2.42 -1.06
C ALA A 142 4.35 3.57 -1.00
N ILE A 143 3.27 3.50 -1.78
CA ILE A 143 2.20 4.50 -1.78
C ILE A 143 1.48 4.48 -0.43
N ASN A 144 1.09 3.29 0.06
CA ASN A 144 0.44 3.15 1.36
C ASN A 144 1.33 3.67 2.50
N LEU A 145 2.62 3.33 2.50
CA LEU A 145 3.57 3.79 3.51
C LEU A 145 3.75 5.31 3.46
N TRP A 146 3.82 5.91 2.26
CA TRP A 146 3.86 7.35 2.09
C TRP A 146 2.61 8.01 2.69
N GLN A 147 1.41 7.49 2.40
CA GLN A 147 0.15 7.98 2.95
C GLN A 147 0.08 7.81 4.48
N SER A 148 0.61 6.70 5.01
CA SER A 148 0.71 6.47 6.46
C SER A 148 1.59 7.52 7.14
N PHE A 149 2.78 7.80 6.61
CA PHE A 149 3.66 8.84 7.14
C PHE A 149 3.06 10.25 6.97
N ALA A 150 2.37 10.51 5.86
CA ALA A 150 1.67 11.77 5.62
C ALA A 150 0.56 12.02 6.65
N GLN A 151 -0.20 10.98 7.00
CA GLN A 151 -1.24 11.04 8.03
C GLN A 151 -0.64 11.33 9.40
N GLN A 152 0.41 10.60 9.80
CA GLN A 152 1.06 10.77 11.10
C GLN A 152 1.73 12.14 11.26
N SER A 153 2.24 12.69 10.17
CA SER A 153 2.84 14.05 10.16
C SER A 153 1.84 15.17 9.91
N ASP A 154 0.56 14.86 9.76
CA ASP A 154 -0.52 15.82 9.52
C ASP A 154 -0.28 16.71 8.29
N ILE A 155 0.28 16.15 7.19
CA ILE A 155 0.50 16.90 5.94
C ILE A 155 -0.66 16.78 4.93
N GLY A 156 -1.73 16.05 5.27
CA GLY A 156 -2.95 15.88 4.48
C GLY A 156 -2.88 14.71 3.49
N ARG A 157 -4.03 14.41 2.87
CA ARG A 157 -4.18 13.35 1.85
C ARG A 157 -3.59 13.83 0.51
N ILE A 158 -3.20 12.89 -0.35
CA ILE A 158 -2.74 13.18 -1.72
C ILE A 158 -3.94 13.65 -2.55
N VAL A 159 -3.86 14.84 -3.12
CA VAL A 159 -4.93 15.43 -3.99
C VAL A 159 -4.49 15.64 -5.43
N GLU A 160 -3.20 15.49 -5.72
CA GLU A 160 -2.67 15.60 -7.09
C GLU A 160 -1.57 14.56 -7.30
N VAL A 161 -1.63 13.88 -8.43
CA VAL A 161 -0.69 12.82 -8.85
C VAL A 161 -0.17 13.13 -10.25
N SER A 162 1.16 13.15 -10.40
CA SER A 162 1.84 13.11 -11.70
C SER A 162 2.67 11.85 -11.77
N ALA A 163 2.64 11.16 -12.89
CA ALA A 163 3.37 9.92 -13.10
C ALA A 163 4.25 9.95 -14.36
N ASN A 164 5.38 9.25 -14.29
CA ASN A 164 6.16 8.81 -15.43
C ASN A 164 6.41 7.32 -15.29
N MET A 165 5.93 6.53 -16.24
CA MET A 165 5.97 5.07 -16.18
C MET A 165 6.60 4.48 -17.43
N GLU A 166 7.42 3.44 -17.26
CA GLU A 166 7.96 2.66 -18.36
C GLU A 166 7.18 1.36 -18.48
N TYR A 167 6.44 1.18 -19.58
CA TYR A 167 5.67 -0.03 -19.82
C TYR A 167 6.43 -1.05 -20.67
N VAL A 168 6.45 -2.30 -20.20
CA VAL A 168 6.85 -3.46 -20.98
C VAL A 168 5.61 -4.02 -21.67
N LYS A 169 5.65 -4.08 -23.01
CA LYS A 169 4.63 -4.70 -23.85
C LYS A 169 5.29 -5.79 -24.70
N ASP A 170 5.09 -7.04 -24.32
CA ASP A 170 5.66 -8.19 -25.01
C ASP A 170 4.63 -9.33 -25.08
N GLY A 171 4.20 -9.67 -26.28
CA GLY A 171 3.15 -10.65 -26.50
C GLY A 171 1.85 -10.25 -25.82
N VAL A 172 1.48 -10.99 -24.77
CA VAL A 172 0.25 -10.77 -24.00
C VAL A 172 0.46 -9.90 -22.77
N VAL A 173 1.71 -9.69 -22.33
CA VAL A 173 1.98 -8.89 -21.12
C VAL A 173 1.93 -7.39 -21.41
N ASN A 174 1.45 -6.64 -20.44
CA ASN A 174 1.42 -5.18 -20.43
C ASN A 174 1.48 -4.69 -18.99
N TYR A 175 2.68 -4.33 -18.53
CA TYR A 175 2.92 -3.90 -17.16
C TYR A 175 3.95 -2.77 -17.10
N ASP A 176 3.85 -1.92 -16.08
CA ASP A 176 4.87 -0.93 -15.80
C ASP A 176 6.05 -1.58 -15.06
N SER A 177 7.25 -1.45 -15.62
CA SER A 177 8.50 -1.91 -15.00
C SER A 177 9.14 -0.87 -14.10
N ILE A 178 8.86 0.42 -14.36
CA ILE A 178 9.31 1.57 -13.59
C ILE A 178 8.11 2.50 -13.41
N CYS A 179 7.93 2.98 -12.18
CA CYS A 179 6.86 3.91 -11.82
C CYS A 179 7.43 5.03 -10.94
N LEU A 180 7.45 6.25 -11.48
CA LEU A 180 7.90 7.46 -10.79
C LEU A 180 6.69 8.35 -10.55
N LEU A 181 6.38 8.61 -9.28
CA LEU A 181 5.21 9.39 -8.87
C LEU A 181 5.63 10.66 -8.16
N GLN A 182 4.95 11.76 -8.45
CA GLN A 182 5.00 13.01 -7.71
C GLN A 182 3.63 13.31 -7.14
N PHE A 183 3.60 13.76 -5.90
CA PHE A 183 2.37 14.03 -5.16
C PHE A 183 2.32 15.48 -4.67
N ARG A 184 1.10 16.00 -4.57
CA ARG A 184 0.77 17.18 -3.76
C ARG A 184 -0.37 16.82 -2.81
N THR A 185 -0.24 17.24 -1.56
CA THR A 185 -1.27 17.01 -0.54
C THR A 185 -2.24 18.17 -0.42
N GLU A 186 -3.36 17.96 0.29
CA GLU A 186 -4.35 19.00 0.67
C GLU A 186 -3.71 20.22 1.33
N LYS A 187 -2.61 20.04 2.08
CA LYS A 187 -1.84 21.10 2.74
C LYS A 187 -0.71 21.66 1.90
N GLY A 188 -0.61 21.24 0.62
CA GLY A 188 0.37 21.75 -0.34
C GLY A 188 1.78 21.13 -0.23
N VAL A 189 1.99 20.17 0.65
CA VAL A 189 3.28 19.46 0.74
C VAL A 189 3.49 18.63 -0.52
N ILE A 190 4.72 18.67 -1.05
CA ILE A 190 5.13 17.91 -2.22
C ILE A 190 6.00 16.74 -1.80
N GLY A 191 5.80 15.60 -2.42
CA GLY A 191 6.63 14.42 -2.20
C GLY A 191 6.61 13.49 -3.39
N ARG A 192 7.30 12.36 -3.27
CA ARG A 192 7.40 11.39 -4.36
C ARG A 192 7.41 9.96 -3.87
N VAL A 193 7.03 9.06 -4.78
CA VAL A 193 7.24 7.62 -4.65
C VAL A 193 7.97 7.11 -5.89
N VAL A 194 8.96 6.25 -5.68
CA VAL A 194 9.67 5.55 -6.75
C VAL A 194 9.52 4.05 -6.55
N GLN A 195 8.99 3.39 -7.57
CA GLN A 195 8.79 1.95 -7.57
C GLN A 195 9.35 1.36 -8.85
N ASP A 196 10.01 0.22 -8.79
CA ASP A 196 10.40 -0.52 -9.97
C ASP A 196 10.60 -2.01 -9.67
N VAL A 197 10.56 -2.81 -10.73
CA VAL A 197 10.80 -4.26 -10.69
C VAL A 197 12.15 -4.65 -11.32
N VAL A 198 13.06 -3.70 -11.48
CA VAL A 198 14.35 -3.87 -12.19
C VAL A 198 15.58 -3.65 -11.32
N THR A 199 15.44 -3.00 -10.16
CA THR A 199 16.57 -2.59 -9.32
C THR A 199 17.17 -3.77 -8.54
N GLN A 200 18.48 -3.92 -8.64
CA GLN A 200 19.31 -4.82 -7.83
C GLN A 200 20.55 -4.06 -7.30
N PRO A 201 20.89 -4.22 -6.02
CA PRO A 201 20.14 -4.92 -4.96
C PRO A 201 18.86 -4.16 -4.57
N THR A 202 17.93 -4.85 -3.91
CA THR A 202 16.68 -4.27 -3.39
C THR A 202 16.93 -3.04 -2.54
N ARG A 203 16.12 -2.00 -2.77
CA ARG A 203 16.10 -0.77 -1.97
C ARG A 203 14.69 -0.42 -1.55
N LYS A 204 14.42 -0.52 -0.25
CA LYS A 204 13.18 -0.04 0.39
C LYS A 204 13.58 1.04 1.39
N TRP A 205 13.16 2.26 1.15
CA TRP A 205 13.64 3.45 1.85
C TRP A 205 12.57 4.53 1.90
N ALA A 206 12.60 5.33 2.97
CA ALA A 206 11.84 6.56 3.07
C ALA A 206 12.67 7.67 3.71
N ARG A 207 12.38 8.93 3.36
CA ARG A 207 12.92 10.12 3.99
C ARG A 207 11.86 11.19 4.12
N ALA A 208 11.66 11.65 5.35
CA ALA A 208 10.95 12.89 5.64
C ALA A 208 11.99 13.98 5.91
N GLN A 209 12.07 14.98 5.03
CA GLN A 209 12.82 16.19 5.31
C GLN A 209 11.90 17.12 6.12
N CYS A 210 12.38 17.54 7.27
CA CYS A 210 11.65 18.37 8.22
C CYS A 210 12.35 19.73 8.39
N SER A 211 11.72 20.68 9.12
CA SER A 211 12.25 22.03 9.33
C SER A 211 13.56 22.04 10.10
N ASP A 212 13.73 21.12 11.07
CA ASP A 212 14.86 21.10 12.01
C ASP A 212 15.78 19.88 11.82
N GLY A 213 15.55 19.09 10.73
CA GLY A 213 16.33 17.91 10.43
C GLY A 213 15.63 16.96 9.48
N TYR A 214 15.92 15.66 9.61
CA TYR A 214 15.25 14.62 8.83
C TYR A 214 15.10 13.32 9.60
N VAL A 215 14.13 12.52 9.15
CA VAL A 215 13.96 11.12 9.54
C VAL A 215 14.09 10.23 8.32
N GLU A 216 14.89 9.18 8.41
CA GLU A 216 15.00 8.15 7.37
C GLU A 216 14.61 6.78 7.91
N TRP A 217 13.99 6.00 7.04
CA TRP A 217 13.64 4.60 7.28
C TRP A 217 14.25 3.73 6.18
N TYR A 218 14.80 2.60 6.58
CA TYR A 218 15.35 1.57 5.70
C TYR A 218 14.78 0.23 6.09
N CYS A 219 14.21 -0.51 5.13
CA CYS A 219 13.83 -1.90 5.32
C CYS A 219 14.90 -2.80 4.71
N GLY A 220 15.48 -3.66 5.55
CA GLY A 220 16.43 -4.68 5.11
C GLY A 220 17.75 -4.13 4.54
N ASN A 221 18.19 -2.92 4.95
CA ASN A 221 19.48 -2.36 4.53
C ASN A 221 20.70 -3.19 5.01
N LYS A 222 20.49 -4.00 6.02
CA LYS A 222 21.36 -5.09 6.46
C LYS A 222 20.54 -6.37 6.53
N PRO A 223 21.12 -7.56 6.30
CA PRO A 223 20.39 -8.81 6.42
C PRO A 223 19.64 -8.91 7.76
N GLY A 224 18.31 -9.08 7.72
CA GLY A 224 17.47 -9.23 8.90
C GLY A 224 17.38 -7.99 9.80
N THR A 225 17.65 -6.78 9.27
CA THR A 225 17.63 -5.56 10.08
C THR A 225 17.03 -4.40 9.31
N ASP A 226 16.04 -3.74 9.91
CA ASP A 226 15.57 -2.43 9.51
C ASP A 226 16.29 -1.34 10.30
N THR A 227 16.35 -0.14 9.74
CA THR A 227 17.04 0.99 10.39
C THR A 227 16.18 2.24 10.30
N VAL A 228 16.06 2.96 11.43
CA VAL A 228 15.48 4.31 11.47
C VAL A 228 16.56 5.29 11.95
N ILE A 229 16.73 6.38 11.22
CA ILE A 229 17.71 7.42 11.49
C ILE A 229 16.97 8.72 11.73
N VAL A 230 17.34 9.43 12.79
CA VAL A 230 16.97 10.83 13.02
C VAL A 230 18.24 11.65 12.98
N CYS A 231 18.22 12.77 12.30
CA CYS A 231 19.35 13.69 12.26
C CYS A 231 18.83 15.13 12.30
N SER A 232 19.31 15.90 13.26
CA SER A 232 19.02 17.34 13.37
C SER A 232 19.89 18.16 12.42
N ASN A 233 19.54 19.43 12.18
CA ASN A 233 20.29 20.34 11.29
C ASN A 233 21.69 20.70 11.84
N ASP A 234 21.93 20.58 13.13
CA ASP A 234 23.24 20.74 13.77
C ASP A 234 24.13 19.49 13.70
N GLY A 235 23.62 18.41 13.08
CA GLY A 235 24.36 17.19 12.82
C GLY A 235 24.25 16.11 13.91
N GLU A 236 23.46 16.32 14.96
CA GLU A 236 23.18 15.25 15.94
C GLU A 236 22.39 14.13 15.26
N LYS A 237 22.94 12.93 15.34
CA LYS A 237 22.39 11.75 14.66
C LYS A 237 22.12 10.63 15.65
N SER A 238 20.88 10.12 15.62
CA SER A 238 20.46 8.91 16.33
C SER A 238 20.06 7.83 15.32
N THR A 239 20.44 6.59 15.60
CA THR A 239 20.15 5.43 14.77
C THR A 239 19.52 4.34 15.61
N THR A 240 18.37 3.85 15.19
CA THR A 240 17.68 2.70 15.80
C THR A 240 17.73 1.54 14.83
N GLU A 241 18.34 0.42 15.21
CA GLU A 241 18.35 -0.83 14.47
C GLU A 241 17.29 -1.78 15.05
N ILE A 242 16.49 -2.39 14.18
CA ILE A 242 15.39 -3.29 14.54
C ILE A 242 15.61 -4.60 13.82
N THR A 243 16.05 -5.61 14.57
CA THR A 243 16.23 -6.97 14.02
C THR A 243 14.87 -7.62 13.81
N LYS A 244 14.70 -8.26 12.67
CA LYS A 244 13.52 -9.02 12.32
C LYS A 244 13.83 -10.22 11.44
N THR A 245 12.93 -11.19 11.43
CA THR A 245 12.87 -12.27 10.45
C THR A 245 11.72 -12.01 9.48
N ARG A 246 11.71 -12.70 8.32
CA ARG A 246 10.65 -12.49 7.33
C ARG A 246 9.22 -12.68 7.87
N PRO A 247 8.94 -13.67 8.76
CA PRO A 247 7.59 -13.84 9.32
C PRO A 247 7.12 -12.75 10.28
N ASP A 248 8.04 -11.94 10.83
CA ASP A 248 7.71 -11.00 11.90
C ASP A 248 6.72 -9.92 11.46
N ASP A 249 6.81 -9.43 10.22
CA ASP A 249 5.91 -8.40 9.71
C ASP A 249 4.47 -8.97 9.59
N PHE A 250 4.31 -10.19 9.09
CA PHE A 250 3.01 -10.89 9.04
C PHE A 250 2.46 -11.20 10.44
N PHE A 251 3.33 -11.58 11.38
CA PHE A 251 2.90 -11.79 12.76
C PHE A 251 2.39 -10.50 13.41
N GLN A 252 3.04 -9.38 13.15
CA GLN A 252 2.61 -8.06 13.61
C GLN A 252 1.28 -7.65 12.96
N GLU A 253 1.07 -7.98 11.69
CA GLU A 253 -0.20 -7.77 11.01
C GLU A 253 -1.34 -8.52 11.71
N MET A 254 -1.15 -9.80 12.00
CA MET A 254 -2.15 -10.58 12.74
C MET A 254 -2.41 -10.04 14.15
N GLN A 255 -1.36 -9.58 14.85
CA GLN A 255 -1.53 -8.95 16.17
C GLN A 255 -2.29 -7.62 16.08
N HIS A 256 -2.01 -6.81 15.05
CA HIS A 256 -2.71 -5.56 14.79
C HIS A 256 -4.21 -5.79 14.53
N ILE A 257 -4.54 -6.78 13.73
CA ILE A 257 -5.92 -7.18 13.42
C ILE A 257 -6.62 -7.73 14.68
N ASP A 258 -5.95 -8.55 15.50
CA ASP A 258 -6.51 -9.05 16.76
C ASP A 258 -6.87 -7.91 17.73
N VAL A 259 -6.05 -6.86 17.79
CA VAL A 259 -6.36 -5.65 18.57
C VAL A 259 -7.59 -4.94 18.03
N ALA A 260 -7.73 -4.83 16.72
CA ALA A 260 -8.91 -4.22 16.08
C ALA A 260 -10.18 -5.02 16.33
N LEU A 261 -10.10 -6.35 16.23
CA LEU A 261 -11.22 -7.25 16.62
C LEU A 261 -11.71 -6.99 18.05
N LYS A 262 -10.78 -6.85 18.99
CA LYS A 262 -11.09 -6.59 20.39
C LYS A 262 -11.67 -5.21 20.64
N LYS A 263 -11.26 -4.21 19.86
CA LYS A 263 -11.76 -2.83 19.94
C LYS A 263 -13.02 -2.58 19.12
N GLY A 264 -13.31 -3.41 18.11
CA GLY A 264 -14.45 -3.27 17.21
C GLY A 264 -14.32 -2.13 16.22
N THR A 265 -13.09 -1.64 15.94
CA THR A 265 -12.83 -0.56 14.96
C THR A 265 -11.48 -0.71 14.29
N SER A 266 -11.41 -0.28 13.03
CA SER A 266 -10.19 -0.22 12.21
C SER A 266 -9.87 1.19 11.70
N GLU A 267 -10.65 2.20 12.06
CA GLU A 267 -10.64 3.53 11.42
C GLU A 267 -9.27 4.23 11.46
N ASP A 268 -8.53 4.11 12.56
CA ASP A 268 -7.20 4.74 12.71
C ASP A 268 -6.05 3.86 12.18
N SER A 269 -6.34 2.70 11.63
CA SER A 269 -5.31 1.78 11.16
C SER A 269 -4.69 2.25 9.84
N PRO A 270 -3.34 2.25 9.69
CA PRO A 270 -2.68 2.56 8.42
C PRO A 270 -2.97 1.52 7.32
N ILE A 271 -3.51 0.37 7.69
CA ILE A 271 -3.93 -0.70 6.78
C ILE A 271 -5.45 -0.87 6.72
N SER A 272 -6.23 0.13 7.18
CA SER A 272 -7.69 0.10 7.06
C SER A 272 -8.14 0.10 5.60
N LEU A 273 -9.39 -0.32 5.38
CA LEU A 273 -10.01 -0.28 4.05
C LEU A 273 -9.90 1.11 3.42
N GLU A 274 -10.17 2.16 4.18
CA GLU A 274 -10.06 3.54 3.70
C GLU A 274 -8.66 3.86 3.18
N ARG A 275 -7.62 3.50 3.93
CA ARG A 275 -6.22 3.71 3.50
C ARG A 275 -5.85 2.87 2.28
N GLY A 276 -6.35 1.64 2.21
CA GLY A 276 -6.20 0.79 1.02
C GLY A 276 -6.89 1.37 -0.21
N LEU A 277 -8.09 1.90 -0.05
CA LEU A 277 -8.85 2.56 -1.13
C LEU A 277 -8.19 3.87 -1.57
N ASP A 278 -7.64 4.67 -0.65
CA ASP A 278 -6.82 5.84 -0.98
C ASP A 278 -5.62 5.44 -1.83
N THR A 279 -4.95 4.33 -1.49
CA THR A 279 -3.83 3.78 -2.27
C THR A 279 -4.29 3.41 -3.68
N MET A 280 -5.45 2.78 -3.83
CA MET A 280 -5.98 2.43 -5.15
C MET A 280 -6.36 3.65 -5.99
N LEU A 281 -6.93 4.72 -5.40
CA LEU A 281 -7.16 5.98 -6.10
C LEU A 281 -5.86 6.58 -6.65
N VAL A 282 -4.77 6.52 -5.87
CA VAL A 282 -3.45 7.01 -6.33
C VAL A 282 -2.90 6.14 -7.46
N ILE A 283 -3.02 4.82 -7.40
CA ILE A 283 -2.62 3.90 -8.48
C ILE A 283 -3.41 4.21 -9.77
N SER A 284 -4.73 4.34 -9.67
CA SER A 284 -5.59 4.68 -10.80
C SER A 284 -5.24 6.05 -11.40
N ALA A 285 -5.01 7.05 -10.54
CA ALA A 285 -4.58 8.38 -10.95
C ALA A 285 -3.20 8.35 -11.64
N ALA A 286 -2.28 7.50 -11.18
CA ALA A 286 -0.95 7.36 -11.77
C ALA A 286 -1.02 6.81 -13.20
N HIS A 287 -1.74 5.72 -13.44
CA HIS A 287 -1.96 5.20 -14.79
C HIS A 287 -2.69 6.21 -15.69
N MET A 288 -3.71 6.90 -15.17
CA MET A 288 -4.42 7.95 -15.89
C MET A 288 -3.51 9.13 -16.24
N SER A 289 -2.64 9.54 -15.33
CA SER A 289 -1.66 10.62 -15.54
C SER A 289 -0.67 10.27 -16.64
N GLU A 290 -0.06 9.10 -16.59
CA GLU A 290 0.88 8.63 -17.61
C GLU A 290 0.23 8.53 -18.99
N GLN A 291 -0.95 7.90 -19.08
CA GLN A 291 -1.66 7.72 -20.35
C GLN A 291 -2.04 9.05 -21.02
N ASN A 292 -2.21 10.11 -20.25
CA ASN A 292 -2.64 11.43 -20.75
C ASN A 292 -1.52 12.50 -20.72
N ASN A 293 -0.30 12.15 -20.24
CA ASN A 293 0.80 13.10 -20.03
C ASN A 293 0.35 14.36 -19.26
N CYS A 294 -0.46 14.17 -18.21
CA CYS A 294 -1.13 15.25 -17.51
C CYS A 294 -1.34 14.88 -16.04
N PRO A 295 -1.10 15.79 -15.07
CA PRO A 295 -1.43 15.53 -13.68
C PRO A 295 -2.91 15.22 -13.50
N VAL A 296 -3.22 14.42 -12.48
CA VAL A 296 -4.59 14.02 -12.10
C VAL A 296 -4.88 14.51 -10.70
N THR A 297 -6.03 15.15 -10.51
CA THR A 297 -6.55 15.51 -9.19
C THR A 297 -7.47 14.43 -8.66
N ILE A 298 -7.46 14.24 -7.33
CA ILE A 298 -8.30 13.30 -6.60
C ILE A 298 -9.30 14.10 -5.74
N ASP A 299 -10.59 13.91 -6.01
CA ASP A 299 -11.70 14.48 -5.23
C ASP A 299 -12.36 13.38 -4.39
N TYR A 300 -11.91 13.25 -3.15
CA TYR A 300 -12.40 12.23 -2.21
C TYR A 300 -13.89 12.38 -1.86
N SER A 301 -14.51 13.54 -2.08
CA SER A 301 -15.94 13.72 -1.85
C SER A 301 -16.82 12.92 -2.80
N LYS A 302 -16.26 12.48 -3.91
CA LYS A 302 -16.92 11.61 -4.90
C LYS A 302 -16.81 10.11 -4.59
N GLY A 303 -16.10 9.75 -3.52
CA GLY A 303 -15.90 8.37 -3.11
C GLY A 303 -14.79 7.64 -3.87
N TYR A 304 -14.80 6.31 -3.80
CA TYR A 304 -13.75 5.43 -4.31
C TYR A 304 -14.11 4.86 -5.69
N LYS A 305 -14.12 5.72 -6.68
CA LYS A 305 -14.50 5.39 -8.07
C LYS A 305 -13.79 6.33 -9.05
N MET A 306 -13.75 5.93 -10.33
CA MET A 306 -13.02 6.67 -11.37
C MET A 306 -13.48 8.13 -11.51
N GLU A 307 -14.73 8.46 -11.19
CA GLU A 307 -15.27 9.83 -11.22
C GLU A 307 -14.62 10.76 -10.18
N ALA A 308 -13.91 10.21 -9.19
CA ALA A 308 -13.10 11.00 -8.25
C ALA A 308 -11.84 11.57 -8.91
N LEU A 309 -11.44 11.04 -10.07
CA LEU A 309 -10.21 11.41 -10.79
C LEU A 309 -10.50 12.38 -11.92
N THR A 310 -9.73 13.45 -12.01
CA THR A 310 -9.90 14.48 -13.06
C THR A 310 -8.54 14.95 -13.56
N LEU A 311 -8.35 15.00 -14.89
CA LEU A 311 -7.15 15.56 -15.52
C LEU A 311 -7.04 17.06 -15.20
N LEU A 312 -5.89 17.48 -14.71
CA LEU A 312 -5.57 18.89 -14.42
C LEU A 312 -5.10 19.55 -15.73
N LYS A 313 -6.03 20.15 -16.47
CA LYS A 313 -5.78 20.84 -17.76
C LYS A 313 -5.25 22.24 -17.58
#